data_3a2d4d503da0f69355ab640459bcbdd8
#
_entry.id   3a2d4d503da0f69355ab640459bcbdd8
#
_cell.length_a   1.000
_cell.length_b   1.000
_cell.length_c   1.000
_cell.angle_alpha   90.00
_cell.angle_beta   90.00
_cell.angle_gamma   90.00
#
_symmetry.space_group_name_H-M   'P 1'
#
loop_
_entity.id
_entity.type
_entity.pdbx_description
1 polymer ?
#
loop_
_entity_poly.entity_id
_entity_poly.type
_entity_poly.pdbx_seq_one_letter_code
_entity_poly.pdbx_strand_id
1 'polypeptide(L)'
;MSTINLPVLSTEGSLSFYLQEIKKFPILSADEEFMLAKRFKEHGDTKAAHRLVTSHLRLVAKIAMGYRGYGLPITDLISEGNVGIMQAVKKFDPDKGFRLATYAMWWIRAQIQEYVLHSWSLVKIGTTAAQKKLFFNLKKLKNQLESFNDGNLSPDNVREIANRLDVKETEVTDMENRLFSGDQSLNVQITNEAGTEWQDLIEDASDTQDIIVEKKDEYKHRKKLFTKALKILNPREREIV
;
A
#
# COMPACT_ATOMS: atom_id res chain seq x y z
N MET A 1 14.51 34.10 -13.05
CA MET A 1 14.12 32.96 -12.20
C MET A 1 14.43 31.68 -12.96
N SER A 2 15.50 30.98 -12.66
CA SER A 2 15.80 29.69 -13.31
C SER A 2 14.85 28.64 -12.72
N THR A 3 13.88 28.21 -13.50
CA THR A 3 13.03 27.08 -13.21
C THR A 3 13.90 25.84 -13.12
N ILE A 4 13.99 25.28 -11.95
CA ILE A 4 14.73 24.05 -11.71
C ILE A 4 13.85 22.93 -12.27
N ASN A 5 14.19 22.42 -13.45
CA ASN A 5 13.49 21.27 -14.04
C ASN A 5 13.90 20.00 -13.32
N LEU A 6 13.01 19.45 -12.50
CA LEU A 6 13.13 18.07 -12.05
C LEU A 6 12.82 17.14 -13.22
N PRO A 7 13.57 16.04 -13.39
CA PRO A 7 13.24 15.05 -14.40
C PRO A 7 11.87 14.44 -14.11
N VAL A 8 10.96 14.56 -15.09
CA VAL A 8 9.59 14.06 -15.00
C VAL A 8 9.53 12.66 -15.60
N LEU A 9 8.86 11.76 -14.90
CA LEU A 9 8.53 10.42 -15.38
C LEU A 9 7.30 10.53 -16.31
N SER A 10 7.52 10.56 -17.63
CA SER A 10 6.43 10.48 -18.60
C SER A 10 6.24 9.06 -19.13
N THR A 11 5.06 8.74 -19.68
CA THR A 11 4.58 7.37 -19.90
C THR A 11 5.25 6.60 -21.06
N GLU A 12 5.94 7.25 -21.98
CA GLU A 12 6.53 6.58 -23.16
C GLU A 12 8.05 6.74 -23.23
N GLY A 13 8.76 5.63 -23.06
CA GLY A 13 10.22 5.55 -23.17
C GLY A 13 11.02 6.15 -22.00
N SER A 14 10.37 6.54 -20.94
CA SER A 14 10.85 7.51 -19.96
C SER A 14 11.67 6.98 -18.80
N LEU A 15 11.57 5.70 -18.45
CA LEU A 15 12.37 5.19 -17.32
C LEU A 15 13.88 5.25 -17.63
N SER A 16 14.26 4.83 -18.84
CA SER A 16 15.66 4.87 -19.27
C SER A 16 16.18 6.30 -19.36
N PHE A 17 15.37 7.21 -19.89
CA PHE A 17 15.68 8.65 -19.93
C PHE A 17 15.83 9.22 -18.53
N TYR A 18 14.86 8.96 -17.64
CA TYR A 18 14.94 9.38 -16.24
C TYR A 18 16.20 8.87 -15.56
N LEU A 19 16.55 7.59 -15.74
CA LEU A 19 17.75 6.99 -15.16
C LEU A 19 19.04 7.60 -15.73
N GLN A 20 19.04 8.07 -16.97
CA GLN A 20 20.15 8.83 -17.55
C GLN A 20 20.25 10.24 -16.95
N GLU A 21 19.12 10.92 -16.80
CA GLU A 21 19.09 12.27 -16.22
C GLU A 21 19.57 12.30 -14.76
N ILE A 22 19.10 11.37 -13.93
CA ILE A 22 19.53 11.31 -12.52
C ILE A 22 21.03 11.02 -12.36
N LYS A 23 21.68 10.40 -13.36
CA LYS A 23 23.13 10.16 -13.33
C LYS A 23 23.93 11.45 -13.50
N LYS A 24 23.37 12.49 -14.09
CA LYS A 24 24.05 13.78 -14.30
C LYS A 24 24.23 14.55 -13.00
N PHE A 25 23.43 14.29 -11.97
CA PHE A 25 23.58 14.97 -10.69
C PHE A 25 24.81 14.45 -9.94
N PRO A 26 25.71 15.35 -9.47
CA PRO A 26 26.90 14.96 -8.74
C PRO A 26 26.55 14.40 -7.36
N ILE A 27 27.36 13.46 -6.91
CA ILE A 27 27.29 12.95 -5.53
C ILE A 27 27.99 13.99 -4.64
N LEU A 28 27.36 14.37 -3.53
CA LEU A 28 27.88 15.33 -2.59
C LEU A 28 28.95 14.70 -1.68
N SER A 29 30.00 15.49 -1.40
CA SER A 29 30.93 15.16 -0.32
C SER A 29 30.26 15.29 1.05
N ALA A 30 30.89 14.76 2.10
CA ALA A 30 30.33 14.87 3.46
C ALA A 30 30.22 16.32 3.93
N ASP A 31 31.22 17.14 3.61
CA ASP A 31 31.27 18.54 4.00
C ASP A 31 30.22 19.39 3.26
N GLU A 32 30.05 19.14 1.94
CA GLU A 32 29.01 19.80 1.15
C GLU A 32 27.61 19.41 1.64
N GLU A 33 27.38 18.14 1.94
CA GLU A 33 26.11 17.63 2.46
C GLU A 33 25.79 18.30 3.81
N PHE A 34 26.77 18.38 4.72
CA PHE A 34 26.63 19.06 6.00
C PHE A 34 26.28 20.55 5.84
N MET A 35 27.04 21.27 5.00
CA MET A 35 26.80 22.70 4.76
C MET A 35 25.42 22.96 4.16
N LEU A 36 25.01 22.16 3.18
CA LEU A 36 23.69 22.29 2.55
C LEU A 36 22.56 21.96 3.53
N ALA A 37 22.73 20.92 4.33
CA ALA A 37 21.73 20.51 5.34
C ALA A 37 21.60 21.58 6.43
N LYS A 38 22.71 22.13 6.91
CA LYS A 38 22.72 23.22 7.90
C LYS A 38 22.05 24.48 7.35
N ARG A 39 22.38 24.87 6.12
CA ARG A 39 21.78 26.01 5.43
C ARG A 39 20.28 25.85 5.24
N PHE A 40 19.81 24.63 4.93
CA PHE A 40 18.37 24.33 4.84
C PHE A 40 17.70 24.42 6.22
N LYS A 41 18.33 23.84 7.26
CA LYS A 41 17.79 23.81 8.63
C LYS A 41 17.68 25.21 9.25
N GLU A 42 18.69 26.07 9.05
CA GLU A 42 18.75 27.41 9.65
C GLU A 42 17.98 28.48 8.85
N HIS A 43 18.04 28.41 7.54
CA HIS A 43 17.52 29.47 6.66
C HIS A 43 16.33 29.05 5.78
N GLY A 44 15.94 27.77 5.81
CA GLY A 44 14.88 27.26 4.95
C GLY A 44 15.20 27.33 3.46
N ASP A 45 16.51 27.33 3.09
CA ASP A 45 16.92 27.50 1.70
C ASP A 45 16.48 26.32 0.81
N THR A 46 15.44 26.56 0.02
CA THR A 46 14.86 25.57 -0.91
C THR A 46 15.85 25.10 -1.97
N LYS A 47 16.84 25.93 -2.37
CA LYS A 47 17.89 25.52 -3.31
C LYS A 47 18.83 24.49 -2.70
N ALA A 48 19.17 24.66 -1.42
CA ALA A 48 19.98 23.69 -0.69
C ALA A 48 19.23 22.35 -0.54
N ALA A 49 17.95 22.37 -0.15
CA ALA A 49 17.11 21.19 -0.08
C ALA A 49 17.02 20.48 -1.44
N HIS A 50 16.80 21.23 -2.52
CA HIS A 50 16.73 20.68 -3.87
C HIS A 50 18.03 19.96 -4.26
N ARG A 51 19.19 20.54 -3.96
CA ARG A 51 20.49 19.92 -4.26
C ARG A 51 20.72 18.65 -3.42
N LEU A 52 20.25 18.63 -2.17
CA LEU A 52 20.28 17.44 -1.33
C LEU A 52 19.39 16.32 -1.90
N VAL A 53 18.18 16.61 -2.34
CA VAL A 53 17.27 15.64 -2.93
C VAL A 53 17.83 15.09 -4.25
N THR A 54 18.24 15.98 -5.17
CA THR A 54 18.69 15.56 -6.52
C THR A 54 19.94 14.70 -6.49
N SER A 55 20.87 14.95 -5.57
CA SER A 55 22.08 14.13 -5.39
C SER A 55 21.77 12.69 -4.93
N HIS A 56 20.60 12.45 -4.32
CA HIS A 56 20.18 11.15 -3.79
C HIS A 56 19.14 10.42 -4.64
N LEU A 57 18.68 10.96 -5.78
CA LEU A 57 17.71 10.30 -6.67
C LEU A 57 18.21 8.93 -7.18
N ARG A 58 19.51 8.77 -7.36
CA ARG A 58 20.14 7.48 -7.73
C ARG A 58 19.96 6.42 -6.65
N LEU A 59 20.00 6.83 -5.37
CA LEU A 59 19.75 5.95 -4.23
C LEU A 59 18.27 5.52 -4.21
N VAL A 60 17.35 6.45 -4.45
CA VAL A 60 15.92 6.16 -4.55
C VAL A 60 15.64 5.13 -5.64
N ALA A 61 16.16 5.33 -6.86
CA ALA A 61 15.99 4.39 -7.96
C ALA A 61 16.54 2.99 -7.63
N LYS A 62 17.72 2.92 -6.99
CA LYS A 62 18.32 1.65 -6.56
C LYS A 62 17.44 0.91 -5.54
N ILE A 63 16.86 1.62 -4.58
CA ILE A 63 15.99 1.01 -3.58
C ILE A 63 14.67 0.56 -4.22
N ALA A 64 14.04 1.41 -5.06
CA ALA A 64 12.79 1.10 -5.75
C ALA A 64 12.90 -0.13 -6.63
N MET A 65 14.03 -0.34 -7.31
CA MET A 65 14.30 -1.54 -8.11
C MET A 65 14.23 -2.84 -7.30
N GLY A 66 14.53 -2.80 -6.00
CA GLY A 66 14.39 -3.96 -5.10
C GLY A 66 12.94 -4.39 -4.85
N TYR A 67 11.97 -3.53 -5.16
CA TYR A 67 10.53 -3.80 -4.99
C TYR A 67 9.82 -4.13 -6.32
N ARG A 68 10.54 -4.33 -7.41
CA ARG A 68 9.98 -4.64 -8.74
C ARG A 68 9.10 -5.90 -8.75
N GLY A 69 9.36 -6.85 -7.84
CA GLY A 69 8.66 -8.15 -7.78
C GLY A 69 7.22 -8.11 -7.26
N TYR A 70 6.69 -6.94 -6.88
CA TYR A 70 5.34 -6.77 -6.34
C TYR A 70 4.28 -6.43 -7.39
N GLY A 71 4.61 -6.41 -8.69
CA GLY A 71 3.65 -6.19 -9.79
C GLY A 71 3.25 -4.73 -10.01
N LEU A 72 3.82 -3.78 -9.26
CA LEU A 72 3.54 -2.35 -9.42
C LEU A 72 4.51 -1.68 -10.42
N PRO A 73 4.09 -0.62 -11.12
CA PRO A 73 4.95 0.14 -12.02
C PRO A 73 6.16 0.71 -11.28
N ILE A 74 7.36 0.47 -11.81
CA ILE A 74 8.61 0.95 -11.19
C ILE A 74 8.68 2.48 -11.10
N THR A 75 8.03 3.18 -12.04
CA THR A 75 7.92 4.63 -12.07
C THR A 75 7.21 5.17 -10.84
N ASP A 76 6.15 4.49 -10.41
CA ASP A 76 5.36 4.87 -9.25
C ASP A 76 6.13 4.62 -7.96
N LEU A 77 6.84 3.47 -7.87
CA LEU A 77 7.73 3.16 -6.77
C LEU A 77 8.85 4.19 -6.61
N ILE A 78 9.41 4.68 -7.73
CA ILE A 78 10.42 5.75 -7.71
C ILE A 78 9.78 7.07 -7.25
N SER A 79 8.59 7.40 -7.73
CA SER A 79 7.88 8.63 -7.35
C SER A 79 7.59 8.66 -5.85
N GLU A 80 7.10 7.57 -5.30
CA GLU A 80 6.88 7.43 -3.85
C GLU A 80 8.21 7.46 -3.07
N GLY A 81 9.24 6.82 -3.60
CA GLY A 81 10.58 6.91 -3.02
C GLY A 81 11.13 8.35 -3.01
N ASN A 82 10.79 9.17 -4.02
CA ASN A 82 11.14 10.59 -4.06
C ASN A 82 10.38 11.40 -2.99
N VAL A 83 9.13 11.04 -2.68
CA VAL A 83 8.42 11.62 -1.52
C VAL A 83 9.16 11.26 -0.23
N GLY A 84 9.61 10.00 -0.09
CA GLY A 84 10.38 9.55 1.05
C GLY A 84 11.69 10.33 1.27
N ILE A 85 12.48 10.58 0.21
CA ILE A 85 13.72 11.38 0.35
C ILE A 85 13.41 12.84 0.71
N MET A 86 12.34 13.42 0.18
CA MET A 86 11.94 14.78 0.55
C MET A 86 11.55 14.87 2.04
N GLN A 87 10.86 13.88 2.58
CA GLN A 87 10.55 13.80 4.01
C GLN A 87 11.82 13.62 4.85
N ALA A 88 12.77 12.79 4.38
CA ALA A 88 14.05 12.62 5.04
C ALA A 88 14.82 13.94 5.12
N VAL A 89 14.94 14.69 4.03
CA VAL A 89 15.63 15.98 4.00
C VAL A 89 14.99 16.98 4.97
N LYS A 90 13.67 17.03 5.05
CA LYS A 90 12.95 17.93 5.99
C LYS A 90 13.25 17.63 7.47
N LYS A 91 13.49 16.35 7.80
CA LYS A 91 13.69 15.92 9.20
C LYS A 91 15.14 15.59 9.52
N PHE A 92 16.04 15.75 8.57
CA PHE A 92 17.45 15.44 8.75
C PHE A 92 18.13 16.44 9.67
N ASP A 93 18.90 15.91 10.61
CA ASP A 93 19.73 16.68 11.52
C ASP A 93 21.22 16.42 11.24
N PRO A 94 21.93 17.38 10.61
CA PRO A 94 23.33 17.21 10.27
C PRO A 94 24.25 17.15 11.50
N ASP A 95 23.84 17.75 12.63
CA ASP A 95 24.66 17.84 13.83
C ASP A 95 24.84 16.46 14.52
N LYS A 96 24.03 15.46 14.15
CA LYS A 96 24.15 14.07 14.64
C LYS A 96 25.31 13.28 14.03
N GLY A 97 26.05 13.82 13.08
CA GLY A 97 27.22 13.20 12.47
C GLY A 97 26.95 12.02 11.52
N PHE A 98 25.69 11.71 11.20
CA PHE A 98 25.36 10.66 10.26
C PHE A 98 25.17 11.22 8.84
N ARG A 99 25.44 10.39 7.83
CA ARG A 99 25.19 10.72 6.41
C ARG A 99 23.67 10.74 6.11
N LEU A 100 23.24 11.69 5.31
CA LEU A 100 21.86 11.78 4.83
C LEU A 100 21.43 10.48 4.13
N ALA A 101 22.29 9.87 3.35
CA ALA A 101 21.99 8.61 2.67
C ALA A 101 21.53 7.50 3.63
N THR A 102 22.18 7.35 4.79
CA THR A 102 21.84 6.33 5.79
C THR A 102 20.46 6.61 6.42
N TYR A 103 20.18 7.87 6.74
CA TYR A 103 18.90 8.28 7.28
C TYR A 103 17.77 8.18 6.24
N ALA A 104 18.03 8.63 5.02
CA ALA A 104 17.08 8.61 3.93
C ALA A 104 16.65 7.21 3.51
N MET A 105 17.55 6.20 3.58
CA MET A 105 17.18 4.82 3.27
C MET A 105 15.96 4.32 4.04
N TRP A 106 15.81 4.70 5.31
CA TRP A 106 14.67 4.31 6.13
C TRP A 106 13.37 4.95 5.63
N TRP A 107 13.41 6.25 5.32
CA TRP A 107 12.26 6.99 4.81
C TRP A 107 11.83 6.51 3.43
N ILE A 108 12.78 6.30 2.53
CA ILE A 108 12.52 5.81 1.18
C ILE A 108 11.87 4.43 1.24
N ARG A 109 12.43 3.51 2.05
CA ARG A 109 11.86 2.16 2.21
C ARG A 109 10.47 2.21 2.82
N ALA A 110 10.28 2.99 3.87
CA ALA A 110 8.99 3.10 4.54
C ALA A 110 7.91 3.60 3.56
N GLN A 111 8.22 4.65 2.79
CA GLN A 111 7.28 5.20 1.82
C GLN A 111 6.94 4.22 0.70
N ILE A 112 7.95 3.56 0.12
CA ILE A 112 7.73 2.54 -0.91
C ILE A 112 6.92 1.36 -0.35
N GLN A 113 7.23 0.88 0.84
CA GLN A 113 6.51 -0.23 1.47
C GLN A 113 5.05 0.13 1.78
N GLU A 114 4.80 1.34 2.24
CA GLU A 114 3.45 1.82 2.48
C GLU A 114 2.64 1.89 1.18
N TYR A 115 3.23 2.42 0.11
CA TYR A 115 2.61 2.44 -1.21
C TYR A 115 2.32 1.04 -1.73
N VAL A 116 3.28 0.11 -1.64
CA VAL A 116 3.10 -1.28 -2.05
C VAL A 116 1.92 -1.93 -1.32
N LEU A 117 1.84 -1.79 0.00
CA LEU A 117 0.73 -2.37 0.79
C LEU A 117 -0.63 -1.75 0.45
N HIS A 118 -0.64 -0.49 0.02
CA HIS A 118 -1.89 0.21 -0.32
C HIS A 118 -2.36 -0.10 -1.73
N SER A 119 -1.44 -0.28 -2.67
CA SER A 119 -1.73 -0.34 -4.11
C SER A 119 -1.64 -1.75 -4.69
N TRP A 120 -1.21 -2.74 -3.90
CA TRP A 120 -1.04 -4.12 -4.36
C TRP A 120 -2.38 -4.82 -4.67
N SER A 121 -3.44 -4.55 -3.91
CA SER A 121 -4.78 -5.12 -4.08
C SER A 121 -5.86 -4.06 -3.84
N LEU A 122 -7.01 -4.24 -4.47
CA LEU A 122 -8.21 -3.42 -4.26
C LEU A 122 -8.69 -3.50 -2.80
N VAL A 123 -8.53 -4.66 -2.17
CA VAL A 123 -8.83 -4.86 -0.75
C VAL A 123 -7.59 -4.56 0.08
N LYS A 124 -7.65 -3.57 0.95
CA LYS A 124 -6.54 -3.16 1.79
C LYS A 124 -5.98 -4.31 2.63
N ILE A 125 -4.69 -4.59 2.45
CA ILE A 125 -3.93 -5.62 3.18
C ILE A 125 -2.91 -4.93 4.10
N GLY A 126 -2.47 -5.64 5.14
CA GLY A 126 -1.38 -5.18 5.99
C GLY A 126 -1.77 -4.11 6.99
N THR A 127 -2.93 -4.23 7.62
CA THR A 127 -3.39 -3.33 8.69
C THR A 127 -2.61 -3.54 9.99
N THR A 128 -2.19 -4.76 10.29
CA THR A 128 -1.40 -5.08 11.50
C THR A 128 0.09 -5.21 11.21
N ALA A 129 0.92 -5.07 12.26
CA ALA A 129 2.36 -5.24 12.16
C ALA A 129 2.75 -6.66 11.71
N ALA A 130 2.01 -7.69 12.18
CA ALA A 130 2.19 -9.08 11.78
C ALA A 130 1.93 -9.29 10.29
N GLN A 131 0.82 -8.75 9.77
CA GLN A 131 0.49 -8.83 8.35
C GLN A 131 1.52 -8.13 7.45
N LYS A 132 2.03 -6.96 7.85
CA LYS A 132 3.10 -6.27 7.13
C LYS A 132 4.38 -7.11 7.08
N LYS A 133 4.75 -7.69 8.22
CA LYS A 133 5.94 -8.54 8.35
C LYS A 133 5.82 -9.79 7.46
N LEU A 134 4.65 -10.44 7.47
CA LEU A 134 4.33 -11.56 6.60
C LEU A 134 4.39 -11.19 5.13
N PHE A 135 3.70 -10.14 4.71
CA PHE A 135 3.62 -9.72 3.31
C PHE A 135 5.00 -9.57 2.65
N PHE A 136 5.96 -8.93 3.34
CA PHE A 136 7.30 -8.71 2.78
C PHE A 136 8.25 -9.90 2.92
N ASN A 137 8.03 -10.79 3.88
CA ASN A 137 8.97 -11.88 4.16
C ASN A 137 8.48 -13.26 3.71
N LEU A 138 7.16 -13.48 3.56
CA LEU A 138 6.59 -14.80 3.28
C LEU A 138 7.15 -15.40 1.99
N LYS A 139 7.15 -14.64 0.89
CA LYS A 139 7.68 -15.10 -0.41
C LYS A 139 9.15 -15.48 -0.34
N LYS A 140 9.95 -14.71 0.39
CA LYS A 140 11.38 -15.01 0.58
C LYS A 140 11.59 -16.28 1.40
N LEU A 141 10.83 -16.45 2.48
CA LEU A 141 10.93 -17.63 3.35
C LEU A 141 10.40 -18.87 2.64
N LYS A 142 9.30 -18.76 1.90
CA LYS A 142 8.77 -19.85 1.07
C LYS A 142 9.84 -20.34 0.09
N ASN A 143 10.47 -19.44 -0.65
CA ASN A 143 11.54 -19.80 -1.59
C ASN A 143 12.78 -20.41 -0.93
N GLN A 144 13.01 -20.15 0.36
CA GLN A 144 14.11 -20.75 1.11
C GLN A 144 13.80 -22.16 1.62
N LEU A 145 12.53 -22.42 1.97
CA LEU A 145 12.06 -23.69 2.54
C LEU A 145 11.61 -24.67 1.47
N GLU A 146 11.01 -24.17 0.40
CA GLU A 146 10.48 -24.96 -0.72
C GLU A 146 11.30 -24.69 -1.98
N SER A 147 12.44 -25.33 -2.13
CA SER A 147 13.28 -25.16 -3.33
C SER A 147 12.64 -25.73 -4.61
N PHE A 148 11.54 -26.53 -4.53
CA PHE A 148 11.02 -27.31 -5.66
C PHE A 148 9.50 -27.50 -5.77
N ASN A 149 8.68 -27.01 -4.83
CA ASN A 149 7.23 -27.25 -4.89
C ASN A 149 6.46 -25.92 -5.12
N ASP A 150 5.79 -25.82 -6.26
CA ASP A 150 4.86 -24.74 -6.61
C ASP A 150 3.48 -24.83 -5.89
N GLY A 151 3.35 -25.66 -4.86
CA GLY A 151 2.12 -25.90 -4.11
C GLY A 151 1.93 -24.99 -2.89
N ASN A 152 0.85 -25.25 -2.16
CA ASN A 152 0.59 -24.64 -0.85
C ASN A 152 1.65 -25.07 0.16
N LEU A 153 1.93 -24.22 1.14
CA LEU A 153 2.88 -24.49 2.23
C LEU A 153 2.48 -25.76 2.99
N SER A 154 3.45 -26.63 3.25
CA SER A 154 3.22 -27.77 4.16
C SER A 154 2.96 -27.27 5.59
N PRO A 155 2.19 -28.02 6.41
CA PRO A 155 1.93 -27.61 7.81
C PRO A 155 3.20 -27.37 8.63
N ASP A 156 4.26 -28.12 8.35
CA ASP A 156 5.55 -27.97 9.04
C ASP A 156 6.24 -26.65 8.63
N ASN A 157 6.18 -26.28 7.35
CA ASN A 157 6.71 -25.01 6.85
C ASN A 157 5.92 -23.81 7.40
N VAL A 158 4.59 -23.95 7.54
CA VAL A 158 3.74 -22.92 8.17
C VAL A 158 4.19 -22.68 9.61
N ARG A 159 4.42 -23.74 10.40
CA ARG A 159 4.93 -23.63 11.78
C ARG A 159 6.31 -22.99 11.84
N GLU A 160 7.19 -23.37 10.94
CA GLU A 160 8.55 -22.81 10.89
C GLU A 160 8.51 -21.31 10.56
N ILE A 161 7.71 -20.90 9.58
CA ILE A 161 7.52 -19.49 9.22
C ILE A 161 6.88 -18.71 10.37
N ALA A 162 5.85 -19.27 11.02
CA ALA A 162 5.19 -18.67 12.16
C ALA A 162 6.18 -18.40 13.32
N ASN A 163 7.01 -19.38 13.64
CA ASN A 163 8.05 -19.26 14.67
C ASN A 163 9.15 -18.23 14.27
N ARG A 164 9.62 -18.23 13.02
CA ARG A 164 10.67 -17.30 12.57
C ARG A 164 10.19 -15.83 12.55
N LEU A 165 8.92 -15.62 12.23
CA LEU A 165 8.34 -14.30 12.13
C LEU A 165 7.60 -13.87 13.40
N ASP A 166 7.47 -14.76 14.41
CA ASP A 166 6.71 -14.49 15.63
C ASP A 166 5.28 -14.03 15.32
N VAL A 167 4.53 -14.87 14.58
CA VAL A 167 3.15 -14.66 14.15
C VAL A 167 2.36 -15.95 14.31
N LYS A 168 1.02 -15.87 14.27
CA LYS A 168 0.16 -17.06 14.36
C LYS A 168 0.17 -17.87 13.06
N GLU A 169 0.07 -19.20 13.16
CA GLU A 169 -0.05 -20.10 12.01
C GLU A 169 -1.23 -19.74 11.11
N THR A 170 -2.37 -19.35 11.69
CA THR A 170 -3.55 -18.90 10.96
C THR A 170 -3.28 -17.65 10.11
N GLU A 171 -2.50 -16.71 10.63
CA GLU A 171 -2.11 -15.49 9.87
C GLU A 171 -1.21 -15.82 8.69
N VAL A 172 -0.36 -16.86 8.82
CA VAL A 172 0.52 -17.32 7.71
C VAL A 172 -0.32 -17.93 6.59
N THR A 173 -1.25 -18.83 6.91
CA THR A 173 -2.16 -19.48 5.94
C THR A 173 -3.08 -18.45 5.26
N ASP A 174 -3.65 -17.52 6.02
CA ASP A 174 -4.50 -16.47 5.48
C ASP A 174 -3.73 -15.55 4.50
N MET A 175 -2.49 -15.19 4.87
CA MET A 175 -1.63 -14.38 4.02
C MET A 175 -1.19 -15.13 2.76
N GLU A 176 -0.89 -16.43 2.87
CA GLU A 176 -0.55 -17.26 1.71
C GLU A 176 -1.69 -17.30 0.72
N ASN A 177 -2.90 -17.59 1.18
CA ASN A 177 -4.10 -17.64 0.33
C ASN A 177 -4.32 -16.31 -0.41
N ARG A 178 -4.13 -15.18 0.29
CA ARG A 178 -4.27 -13.84 -0.32
C ARG A 178 -3.18 -13.52 -1.34
N LEU A 179 -1.94 -13.93 -1.09
CA LEU A 179 -0.83 -13.69 -2.01
C LEU A 179 -0.90 -14.57 -3.26
N PHE A 180 -1.54 -15.74 -3.16
CA PHE A 180 -1.68 -16.70 -4.26
C PHE A 180 -2.86 -16.36 -5.18
N SER A 181 -3.99 -15.92 -4.62
CA SER A 181 -5.18 -15.48 -5.37
C SER A 181 -5.15 -13.96 -5.51
N GLY A 182 -4.39 -13.45 -6.51
CA GLY A 182 -4.47 -12.02 -6.86
C GLY A 182 -5.88 -11.61 -7.29
N ASP A 183 -6.12 -10.30 -7.35
CA ASP A 183 -7.40 -9.75 -7.81
C ASP A 183 -7.68 -10.24 -9.25
N GLN A 184 -8.85 -10.85 -9.46
CA GLN A 184 -9.27 -11.34 -10.76
C GLN A 184 -10.20 -10.31 -11.43
N SER A 185 -10.07 -10.16 -12.74
CA SER A 185 -10.97 -9.30 -13.50
C SER A 185 -12.31 -10.01 -13.73
N LEU A 186 -13.40 -9.33 -13.41
CA LEU A 186 -14.75 -9.82 -13.68
C LEU A 186 -15.11 -9.79 -15.18
N ASN A 187 -14.35 -9.04 -15.99
CA ASN A 187 -14.57 -8.93 -17.44
C ASN A 187 -13.86 -10.05 -18.24
N VAL A 188 -13.31 -11.06 -17.56
CA VAL A 188 -12.74 -12.22 -18.25
C VAL A 188 -13.85 -13.08 -18.81
N GLN A 189 -13.78 -13.36 -20.11
CA GLN A 189 -14.73 -14.26 -20.78
C GLN A 189 -14.52 -15.70 -20.31
N ILE A 190 -15.63 -16.38 -19.97
CA ILE A 190 -15.61 -17.76 -19.47
C ILE A 190 -15.47 -18.74 -20.61
N THR A 191 -16.11 -18.47 -21.78
CA THR A 191 -16.06 -19.30 -22.99
C THR A 191 -15.79 -18.43 -24.19
N ASN A 192 -14.96 -18.95 -25.11
CA ASN A 192 -14.60 -18.25 -26.36
C ASN A 192 -15.79 -18.04 -27.32
N GLU A 193 -16.92 -18.70 -27.12
CA GLU A 193 -18.03 -18.72 -28.10
C GLU A 193 -19.26 -17.89 -27.68
N ALA A 194 -19.42 -17.54 -26.41
CA ALA A 194 -20.68 -16.94 -25.90
C ALA A 194 -20.60 -15.48 -25.42
N GLY A 195 -19.40 -14.91 -25.36
CA GLY A 195 -19.25 -13.54 -24.82
C GLY A 195 -19.68 -13.36 -23.36
N THR A 196 -19.93 -14.46 -22.63
CA THR A 196 -20.33 -14.44 -21.22
C THR A 196 -19.12 -14.12 -20.33
N GLU A 197 -19.22 -13.10 -19.55
CA GLU A 197 -18.18 -12.66 -18.60
C GLU A 197 -18.44 -13.22 -17.19
N TRP A 198 -17.39 -13.27 -16.37
CA TRP A 198 -17.54 -13.68 -14.97
C TRP A 198 -18.56 -12.85 -14.19
N GLN A 199 -18.70 -11.55 -14.54
CA GLN A 199 -19.68 -10.68 -13.90
C GLN A 199 -21.12 -11.12 -14.11
N ASP A 200 -21.43 -11.79 -15.26
CA ASP A 200 -22.78 -12.25 -15.59
C ASP A 200 -23.25 -13.42 -14.72
N LEU A 201 -22.29 -14.11 -14.04
CA LEU A 201 -22.58 -15.21 -13.13
C LEU A 201 -22.78 -14.77 -11.68
N ILE A 202 -22.56 -13.50 -11.38
CA ILE A 202 -22.68 -13.00 -10.00
C ILE A 202 -24.18 -12.74 -9.76
N GLU A 203 -24.75 -13.52 -8.82
CA GLU A 203 -26.11 -13.33 -8.38
C GLU A 203 -26.23 -12.06 -7.50
N ASP A 204 -27.30 -11.30 -7.71
CA ASP A 204 -27.66 -10.20 -6.83
C ASP A 204 -28.16 -10.76 -5.49
N ALA A 205 -27.44 -10.44 -4.40
CA ALA A 205 -27.80 -10.86 -3.05
C ALA A 205 -28.94 -10.02 -2.42
N SER A 206 -29.48 -9.04 -3.16
CA SER A 206 -30.61 -8.26 -2.68
C SER A 206 -31.89 -9.09 -2.66
N ASP A 207 -32.73 -8.81 -1.64
CA ASP A 207 -34.05 -9.46 -1.53
C ASP A 207 -34.86 -9.21 -2.81
N THR A 208 -35.62 -10.22 -3.24
CA THR A 208 -36.56 -10.10 -4.36
C THR A 208 -37.65 -9.07 -4.04
N GLN A 209 -38.28 -8.48 -5.08
CA GLN A 209 -39.24 -7.41 -4.94
C GLN A 209 -40.44 -7.77 -4.05
N ASP A 210 -40.88 -9.03 -4.11
CA ASP A 210 -41.96 -9.57 -3.24
C ASP A 210 -41.55 -9.54 -1.77
N ILE A 211 -40.36 -9.99 -1.43
CA ILE A 211 -39.80 -9.96 -0.05
C ILE A 211 -39.66 -8.50 0.45
N ILE A 212 -39.19 -7.59 -0.45
CA ILE A 212 -39.06 -6.18 -0.10
C ILE A 212 -40.42 -5.55 0.21
N VAL A 213 -41.45 -5.90 -0.58
CA VAL A 213 -42.83 -5.41 -0.37
C VAL A 213 -43.42 -6.00 0.90
N GLU A 214 -43.24 -7.30 1.13
CA GLU A 214 -43.69 -7.98 2.34
C GLU A 214 -43.08 -7.33 3.61
N LYS A 215 -41.75 -7.18 3.64
CA LYS A 215 -41.02 -6.53 4.75
C LYS A 215 -41.52 -5.09 5.02
N LYS A 216 -41.78 -4.31 3.93
CA LYS A 216 -42.31 -2.95 4.05
C LYS A 216 -43.75 -2.92 4.60
N ASP A 217 -44.58 -3.86 4.19
CA ASP A 217 -45.97 -3.91 4.62
C ASP A 217 -46.08 -4.41 6.07
N GLU A 218 -45.28 -5.42 6.44
CA GLU A 218 -45.16 -5.89 7.81
C GLU A 218 -44.66 -4.76 8.75
N TYR A 219 -43.62 -4.02 8.33
CA TYR A 219 -43.13 -2.86 9.09
C TYR A 219 -44.21 -1.80 9.29
N LYS A 220 -44.99 -1.48 8.24
CA LYS A 220 -46.09 -0.54 8.34
C LYS A 220 -47.18 -1.03 9.29
N HIS A 221 -47.51 -2.32 9.26
CA HIS A 221 -48.48 -2.93 10.14
C HIS A 221 -47.99 -2.90 11.60
N ARG A 222 -46.79 -3.33 11.86
CA ARG A 222 -46.17 -3.25 13.20
C ARG A 222 -46.12 -1.81 13.72
N LYS A 223 -45.77 -0.83 12.89
CA LYS A 223 -45.75 0.59 13.25
C LYS A 223 -47.15 1.10 13.61
N LYS A 224 -48.19 0.68 12.88
CA LYS A 224 -49.58 1.04 13.19
C LYS A 224 -50.03 0.44 14.54
N LEU A 225 -49.70 -0.82 14.81
CA LEU A 225 -49.99 -1.48 16.08
C LEU A 225 -49.24 -0.81 17.24
N PHE A 226 -47.96 -0.54 17.05
CA PHE A 226 -47.15 0.16 18.03
C PHE A 226 -47.71 1.56 18.35
N THR A 227 -48.06 2.32 17.31
CA THR A 227 -48.68 3.65 17.50
C THR A 227 -50.01 3.59 18.23
N LYS A 228 -50.82 2.53 17.99
CA LYS A 228 -52.06 2.30 18.75
C LYS A 228 -51.79 1.96 20.22
N ALA A 229 -50.79 1.08 20.46
CA ALA A 229 -50.38 0.69 21.82
C ALA A 229 -49.87 1.91 22.62
N LEU A 230 -49.03 2.76 22.00
CA LEU A 230 -48.53 3.99 22.63
C LEU A 230 -49.64 4.96 23.07
N LYS A 231 -50.81 4.96 22.39
CA LYS A 231 -51.92 5.83 22.77
C LYS A 231 -52.62 5.37 24.05
N ILE A 232 -52.47 4.09 24.43
CA ILE A 232 -53.09 3.51 25.64
C ILE A 232 -52.22 3.77 26.88
N LEU A 233 -50.94 4.05 26.69
CA LEU A 233 -49.99 4.28 27.77
C LEU A 233 -50.14 5.66 28.42
N ASN A 234 -49.91 5.70 29.74
CA ASN A 234 -49.87 6.95 30.50
C ASN A 234 -48.67 7.84 30.04
N PRO A 235 -48.76 9.19 30.26
CA PRO A 235 -47.69 10.11 29.82
C PRO A 235 -46.28 9.70 30.30
N ARG A 236 -46.19 9.21 31.54
CA ARG A 236 -44.92 8.76 32.15
C ARG A 236 -44.37 7.48 31.49
N GLU A 237 -45.24 6.57 31.15
CA GLU A 237 -44.85 5.30 30.46
C GLU A 237 -44.45 5.57 29.03
N ARG A 238 -45.02 6.60 28.39
CA ARG A 238 -44.69 6.99 27.02
C ARG A 238 -43.30 7.64 26.86
N GLU A 239 -42.76 8.20 27.94
CA GLU A 239 -41.41 8.77 27.96
C GLU A 239 -40.31 7.70 28.15
N ILE A 240 -40.67 6.50 28.63
CA ILE A 240 -39.73 5.39 28.92
C ILE A 240 -39.59 4.44 27.71
N VAL A 241 -40.58 4.35 26.83
CA VAL A 241 -40.65 3.48 25.66
C VAL A 241 -40.27 4.22 24.40
#